data_7d59fd34167743d4d90a83ef55d10bae
#
_entry.id   7d59fd34167743d4d90a83ef55d10bae
#
_cell.length_a   1.000
_cell.length_b   1.000
_cell.length_c   1.000
_cell.angle_alpha   90.00
_cell.angle_beta   90.00
_cell.angle_gamma   90.00
#
_symmetry.space_group_name_H-M   'P 1'
#
loop_
_entity.id
_entity.type
_entity.pdbx_description
1 polymer ?
#
loop_
_entity_poly.entity_id
_entity_poly.type
_entity_poly.pdbx_seq_one_letter_code
_entity_poly.pdbx_strand_id
1 'polypeptide(L)'
;MDTSQYLVIFFQILGSLALLIYGMKVMSEALQKMAGSQLRHILGAMTTNRFTGMLTGTFITCAVQSSSATTVMTVSFVNAGLLTLAQAIYVIMGANIGTTFTAWLMSLGYNVDLTIVVFPAFFLGIMLIYSKKRRYFGDFLFGIAFLFFSLVLLSSAGKALDLEHNPAVIDFFGSFDTKSHFTIVVFLLIGTLITCIVQSSAAVMAITILLCSTGVLPIYLGIALVMGENIGTTATANLAALGANAQARRAALAHLVFNVFGVIWVLCLFYPFVDFVCSIVGYDPDGGMSAAQKAKLLPIVLAMFHTCFNVCNTGILIWFIPQLEKVVCKLIKPKADKEDEDFRLRFIQAGIMKTPELSVFEAQQEIGSFGERIHRMFGMVRELLETQDSKTFDKLYERIEKYEGISDNMEIEIAKYLDQVSDAHLSDDTKAKIRAMLREISEIESIGDSCFNLARTIKRKGENKEEFTVKQSGNIHQMFKLVDEALTQMNYMFAHERHSINLNHTYNIETEINNYRTQLRNQNLDDVDNHLYTYGVGTLYMDIIQECEKLGDYVVNVAEARMGVRTSEAV
;
A
#
# COMPACT_ATOMS: atom_id res chain seq x y z
N MET A 1 -5.39 14.52 -46.53
CA MET A 1 -5.40 15.40 -45.33
C MET A 1 -4.15 16.26 -45.31
N ASP A 2 -4.27 17.54 -44.92
CA ASP A 2 -3.12 18.44 -44.75
C ASP A 2 -2.39 18.14 -43.45
N THR A 3 -1.10 18.47 -43.38
CA THR A 3 -0.24 18.24 -42.19
C THR A 3 -0.82 18.84 -40.91
N SER A 4 -1.51 20.00 -41.03
CA SER A 4 -2.20 20.65 -39.90
C SER A 4 -3.38 19.82 -39.37
N GLN A 5 -4.09 19.11 -40.21
CA GLN A 5 -5.20 18.23 -39.83
C GLN A 5 -4.70 16.99 -39.09
N TYR A 6 -3.60 16.38 -39.55
CA TYR A 6 -2.98 15.26 -38.82
C TYR A 6 -2.53 15.68 -37.43
N LEU A 7 -1.95 16.88 -37.28
CA LEU A 7 -1.52 17.40 -35.98
C LEU A 7 -2.70 17.62 -35.04
N VAL A 8 -3.80 18.18 -35.54
CA VAL A 8 -5.05 18.39 -34.76
C VAL A 8 -5.59 17.04 -34.25
N ILE A 9 -5.71 16.06 -35.14
CA ILE A 9 -6.25 14.74 -34.77
C ILE A 9 -5.29 14.02 -33.79
N PHE A 10 -3.97 14.14 -33.98
CA PHE A 10 -3.00 13.61 -33.03
C PHE A 10 -3.22 14.17 -31.61
N PHE A 11 -3.38 15.49 -31.46
CA PHE A 11 -3.70 16.10 -30.18
C PHE A 11 -5.10 15.75 -29.66
N GLN A 12 -6.07 15.52 -30.53
CA GLN A 12 -7.39 15.02 -30.13
C GLN A 12 -7.30 13.61 -29.54
N ILE A 13 -6.50 12.71 -30.12
CA ILE A 13 -6.28 11.36 -29.56
C ILE A 13 -5.59 11.45 -28.20
N LEU A 14 -4.49 12.21 -28.10
CA LEU A 14 -3.78 12.39 -26.83
C LEU A 14 -4.66 13.02 -25.76
N GLY A 15 -5.43 14.05 -26.13
CA GLY A 15 -6.37 14.72 -25.21
C GLY A 15 -7.50 13.79 -24.76
N SER A 16 -8.02 12.97 -25.68
CA SER A 16 -9.05 11.98 -25.35
C SER A 16 -8.53 10.90 -24.41
N LEU A 17 -7.30 10.41 -24.63
CA LEU A 17 -6.65 9.46 -23.73
C LEU A 17 -6.35 10.07 -22.36
N ALA A 18 -5.88 11.32 -22.32
CA ALA A 18 -5.67 12.04 -21.07
C ALA A 18 -6.99 12.20 -20.29
N LEU A 19 -8.08 12.54 -20.98
CA LEU A 19 -9.42 12.65 -20.39
C LEU A 19 -9.95 11.28 -19.91
N LEU A 20 -9.68 10.20 -20.65
CA LEU A 20 -10.01 8.83 -20.25
C LEU A 20 -9.33 8.46 -18.92
N ILE A 21 -8.01 8.67 -18.84
CA ILE A 21 -7.21 8.38 -17.65
C ILE A 21 -7.70 9.24 -16.47
N TYR A 22 -7.97 10.51 -16.71
CA TYR A 22 -8.48 11.42 -15.69
C TYR A 22 -9.88 11.01 -15.20
N GLY A 23 -10.79 10.68 -16.11
CA GLY A 23 -12.14 10.20 -15.79
C GLY A 23 -12.12 8.93 -14.93
N MET A 24 -11.29 7.96 -15.31
CA MET A 24 -11.09 6.75 -14.51
C MET A 24 -10.50 7.06 -13.12
N LYS A 25 -9.54 7.98 -13.04
CA LYS A 25 -8.96 8.42 -11.77
C LYS A 25 -9.99 9.05 -10.85
N VAL A 26 -10.77 10.01 -11.36
CA VAL A 26 -11.83 10.69 -10.59
C VAL A 26 -12.88 9.69 -10.11
N MET A 27 -13.31 8.77 -10.98
CA MET A 27 -14.28 7.72 -10.64
C MET A 27 -13.73 6.79 -9.54
N SER A 28 -12.50 6.34 -9.69
CA SER A 28 -11.81 5.47 -8.73
C SER A 28 -11.66 6.14 -7.35
N GLU A 29 -11.17 7.38 -7.31
CA GLU A 29 -11.00 8.14 -6.07
C GLU A 29 -12.34 8.40 -5.38
N ALA A 30 -13.37 8.72 -6.14
CA ALA A 30 -14.72 8.94 -5.61
C ALA A 30 -15.26 7.67 -4.94
N LEU A 31 -15.13 6.51 -5.61
CA LEU A 31 -15.55 5.21 -5.06
C LEU A 31 -14.75 4.84 -3.81
N GLN A 32 -13.44 5.07 -3.81
CA GLN A 32 -12.59 4.83 -2.63
C GLN A 32 -13.01 5.71 -1.44
N LYS A 33 -13.30 7.00 -1.69
CA LYS A 33 -13.78 7.94 -0.65
C LYS A 33 -15.19 7.56 -0.13
N MET A 34 -16.06 7.07 -1.00
CA MET A 34 -17.39 6.57 -0.62
C MET A 34 -17.31 5.29 0.21
N ALA A 35 -16.45 4.37 -0.16
CA ALA A 35 -16.26 3.10 0.54
C ALA A 35 -15.46 3.25 1.85
N GLY A 36 -14.59 4.25 1.95
CA GLY A 36 -13.83 4.59 3.17
C GLY A 36 -13.13 3.39 3.82
N SER A 37 -13.25 3.29 5.15
CA SER A 37 -12.65 2.20 5.93
C SER A 37 -13.28 0.81 5.67
N GLN A 38 -14.45 0.74 5.03
CA GLN A 38 -15.14 -0.52 4.75
C GLN A 38 -14.36 -1.39 3.76
N LEU A 39 -13.68 -0.81 2.76
CA LEU A 39 -12.80 -1.55 1.84
C LEU A 39 -11.74 -2.36 2.58
N ARG A 40 -11.14 -1.76 3.62
CA ARG A 40 -10.13 -2.42 4.45
C ARG A 40 -10.73 -3.56 5.27
N HIS A 41 -11.88 -3.31 5.89
CA HIS A 41 -12.58 -4.31 6.68
C HIS A 41 -13.01 -5.51 5.82
N ILE A 42 -13.50 -5.25 4.60
CA ILE A 42 -13.86 -6.28 3.63
C ILE A 42 -12.63 -7.13 3.25
N LEU A 43 -11.48 -6.49 2.96
CA LEU A 43 -10.24 -7.22 2.63
C LEU A 43 -9.79 -8.13 3.77
N GLY A 44 -9.76 -7.63 5.01
CA GLY A 44 -9.33 -8.44 6.16
C GLY A 44 -10.30 -9.55 6.54
N ALA A 45 -11.61 -9.25 6.54
CA ALA A 45 -12.64 -10.18 7.03
C ALA A 45 -13.06 -11.25 6.01
N MET A 46 -13.02 -10.94 4.69
CA MET A 46 -13.58 -11.80 3.64
C MET A 46 -12.54 -12.64 2.89
N THR A 47 -11.27 -12.64 3.30
CA THR A 47 -10.21 -13.42 2.66
C THR A 47 -9.93 -14.77 3.32
N THR A 48 -10.92 -15.33 4.00
CA THR A 48 -10.79 -16.56 4.82
C THR A 48 -10.47 -17.81 4.01
N ASN A 49 -10.91 -17.85 2.75
CA ASN A 49 -10.62 -18.96 1.84
C ASN A 49 -10.39 -18.47 0.41
N ARG A 50 -9.89 -19.37 -0.45
CA ARG A 50 -9.49 -19.02 -1.83
C ARG A 50 -10.63 -18.43 -2.68
N PHE A 51 -11.87 -18.90 -2.52
CA PHE A 51 -13.00 -18.41 -3.31
C PHE A 51 -13.49 -17.05 -2.81
N THR A 52 -13.64 -16.90 -1.49
CA THR A 52 -14.04 -15.60 -0.91
C THR A 52 -12.96 -14.55 -1.14
N GLY A 53 -11.68 -14.89 -0.99
CA GLY A 53 -10.57 -13.97 -1.28
C GLY A 53 -10.53 -13.53 -2.75
N MET A 54 -10.74 -14.47 -3.69
CA MET A 54 -10.85 -14.17 -5.11
C MET A 54 -12.04 -13.26 -5.41
N LEU A 55 -13.23 -13.58 -4.89
CA LEU A 55 -14.42 -12.74 -5.07
C LEU A 55 -14.22 -11.34 -4.46
N THR A 56 -13.59 -11.25 -3.30
CA THR A 56 -13.22 -9.97 -2.68
C THR A 56 -12.32 -9.14 -3.59
N GLY A 57 -11.25 -9.73 -4.13
CA GLY A 57 -10.37 -9.06 -5.08
C GLY A 57 -11.10 -8.60 -6.35
N THR A 58 -11.98 -9.45 -6.89
CA THR A 58 -12.81 -9.13 -8.05
C THR A 58 -13.72 -7.92 -7.75
N PHE A 59 -14.46 -7.99 -6.65
CA PHE A 59 -15.40 -6.92 -6.26
C PHE A 59 -14.67 -5.58 -6.01
N ILE A 60 -13.58 -5.61 -5.26
CA ILE A 60 -12.81 -4.40 -4.96
C ILE A 60 -12.26 -3.79 -6.25
N THR A 61 -11.70 -4.62 -7.15
CA THR A 61 -11.16 -4.09 -8.41
C THR A 61 -12.25 -3.57 -9.33
N CYS A 62 -13.41 -4.22 -9.42
CA CYS A 62 -14.56 -3.67 -10.13
C CYS A 62 -15.02 -2.32 -9.55
N ALA A 63 -15.05 -2.20 -8.22
CA ALA A 63 -15.43 -0.97 -7.54
C ALA A 63 -14.37 0.14 -7.72
N VAL A 64 -13.09 -0.18 -7.51
CA VAL A 64 -11.97 0.77 -7.61
C VAL A 64 -11.57 1.05 -9.06
N GLN A 65 -11.94 0.20 -10.02
CA GLN A 65 -11.55 0.28 -11.44
C GLN A 65 -10.03 0.33 -11.65
N SER A 66 -9.26 -0.26 -10.73
CA SER A 66 -7.81 -0.29 -10.79
C SER A 66 -7.26 -1.53 -10.11
N SER A 67 -6.83 -2.52 -10.91
CA SER A 67 -6.14 -3.71 -10.39
C SER A 67 -4.77 -3.37 -9.80
N SER A 68 -4.07 -2.37 -10.35
CA SER A 68 -2.80 -1.90 -9.80
C SER A 68 -2.99 -1.36 -8.38
N ALA A 69 -4.03 -0.53 -8.13
CA ALA A 69 -4.34 -0.03 -6.80
C ALA A 69 -4.70 -1.17 -5.84
N THR A 70 -5.56 -2.11 -6.26
CA THR A 70 -5.96 -3.28 -5.46
C THR A 70 -4.75 -4.17 -5.13
N THR A 71 -3.86 -4.41 -6.09
CA THR A 71 -2.68 -5.26 -5.89
C THR A 71 -1.66 -4.58 -4.98
N VAL A 72 -1.39 -3.28 -5.18
CA VAL A 72 -0.48 -2.51 -4.31
C VAL A 72 -1.02 -2.48 -2.88
N MET A 73 -2.32 -2.23 -2.69
CA MET A 73 -2.96 -2.29 -1.37
C MET A 73 -2.82 -3.69 -0.74
N THR A 74 -3.01 -4.76 -1.52
CA THR A 74 -2.83 -6.14 -1.04
C THR A 74 -1.38 -6.41 -0.64
N VAL A 75 -0.40 -5.94 -1.42
CA VAL A 75 1.04 -6.04 -1.10
C VAL A 75 1.36 -5.28 0.18
N SER A 76 0.80 -4.08 0.38
CA SER A 76 0.96 -3.31 1.62
C SER A 76 0.37 -4.04 2.83
N PHE A 77 -0.78 -4.70 2.68
CA PHE A 77 -1.37 -5.50 3.76
C PHE A 77 -0.52 -6.73 4.12
N VAL A 78 0.10 -7.37 3.13
CA VAL A 78 1.09 -8.44 3.40
C VAL A 78 2.31 -7.88 4.10
N ASN A 79 2.80 -6.71 3.68
CA ASN A 79 3.93 -6.03 4.32
C ASN A 79 3.64 -5.71 5.79
N ALA A 80 2.41 -5.30 6.08
CA ALA A 80 1.92 -5.02 7.43
C ALA A 80 1.53 -6.27 8.24
N GLY A 81 1.66 -7.48 7.67
CA GLY A 81 1.28 -8.73 8.35
C GLY A 81 -0.23 -8.96 8.51
N LEU A 82 -1.08 -8.15 7.86
CA LEU A 82 -2.55 -8.26 7.92
C LEU A 82 -3.10 -9.35 7.01
N LEU A 83 -2.38 -9.69 5.95
CA LEU A 83 -2.70 -10.77 5.04
C LEU A 83 -1.52 -11.73 4.94
N THR A 84 -1.83 -13.01 4.91
CA THR A 84 -0.87 -14.04 4.54
C THR A 84 -0.57 -13.99 3.05
N LEU A 85 0.54 -14.57 2.61
CA LEU A 85 0.89 -14.68 1.19
C LEU A 85 -0.22 -15.38 0.39
N ALA A 86 -0.79 -16.47 0.92
CA ALA A 86 -1.89 -17.19 0.29
C ALA A 86 -3.13 -16.29 0.08
N GLN A 87 -3.54 -15.56 1.12
CA GLN A 87 -4.67 -14.63 1.05
C GLN A 87 -4.44 -13.54 0.01
N ALA A 88 -3.22 -13.00 -0.04
CA ALA A 88 -2.85 -12.01 -1.06
C ALA A 88 -2.96 -12.57 -2.48
N ILE A 89 -2.50 -13.79 -2.70
CA ILE A 89 -2.62 -14.47 -4.00
C ILE A 89 -4.09 -14.63 -4.41
N TYR A 90 -4.99 -14.98 -3.47
CA TYR A 90 -6.43 -15.06 -3.76
C TYR A 90 -6.98 -13.72 -4.25
N VAL A 91 -6.68 -12.65 -3.52
CA VAL A 91 -7.14 -11.29 -3.87
C VAL A 91 -6.57 -10.85 -5.22
N ILE A 92 -5.29 -11.08 -5.48
CA ILE A 92 -4.62 -10.73 -6.74
C ILE A 92 -5.24 -11.48 -7.92
N MET A 93 -5.53 -12.76 -7.79
CA MET A 93 -6.24 -13.53 -8.82
C MET A 93 -7.62 -12.93 -9.12
N GLY A 94 -8.35 -12.54 -8.07
CA GLY A 94 -9.62 -11.85 -8.21
C GLY A 94 -9.49 -10.47 -8.85
N ALA A 95 -8.45 -9.72 -8.49
CA ALA A 95 -8.20 -8.39 -9.08
C ALA A 95 -8.00 -8.46 -10.60
N ASN A 96 -7.35 -9.51 -11.11
CA ASN A 96 -7.22 -9.71 -12.56
C ASN A 96 -8.57 -9.95 -13.24
N ILE A 97 -9.49 -10.72 -12.62
CA ILE A 97 -10.85 -10.87 -13.11
C ILE A 97 -11.58 -9.52 -13.08
N GLY A 98 -11.49 -8.77 -11.97
CA GLY A 98 -12.13 -7.46 -11.82
C GLY A 98 -11.71 -6.43 -12.87
N THR A 99 -10.46 -6.49 -13.36
CA THR A 99 -9.96 -5.61 -14.42
C THR A 99 -10.74 -5.78 -15.73
N THR A 100 -11.29 -6.95 -15.99
CA THR A 100 -12.04 -7.20 -17.23
C THR A 100 -13.31 -6.37 -17.31
N PHE A 101 -13.87 -5.95 -16.18
CA PHE A 101 -15.04 -5.06 -16.15
C PHE A 101 -14.75 -3.72 -16.82
N THR A 102 -13.53 -3.18 -16.72
CA THR A 102 -13.11 -1.97 -17.42
C THR A 102 -13.17 -2.15 -18.94
N ALA A 103 -12.72 -3.30 -19.46
CA ALA A 103 -12.78 -3.61 -20.88
C ALA A 103 -14.25 -3.67 -21.38
N TRP A 104 -15.17 -4.20 -20.57
CA TRP A 104 -16.60 -4.19 -20.89
C TRP A 104 -17.19 -2.79 -20.89
N LEU A 105 -16.83 -1.93 -19.96
CA LEU A 105 -17.26 -0.53 -19.96
C LEU A 105 -16.80 0.20 -21.23
N MET A 106 -15.55 -0.04 -21.66
CA MET A 106 -15.02 0.52 -22.89
C MET A 106 -15.74 -0.02 -24.14
N SER A 107 -15.94 -1.35 -24.18
CA SER A 107 -16.67 -1.99 -25.29
C SER A 107 -18.11 -1.45 -25.44
N LEU A 108 -18.77 -1.17 -24.30
CA LEU A 108 -20.10 -0.56 -24.30
C LEU A 108 -20.07 0.81 -25.00
N GLY A 109 -18.99 1.56 -24.84
CA GLY A 109 -18.77 2.87 -25.47
C GLY A 109 -18.80 2.89 -26.99
N TYR A 110 -18.50 1.76 -27.61
CA TYR A 110 -18.54 1.62 -29.07
C TYR A 110 -19.89 1.10 -29.60
N ASN A 111 -20.75 0.58 -28.72
CA ASN A 111 -21.99 -0.07 -29.09
C ASN A 111 -23.25 0.72 -28.75
N VAL A 112 -23.18 1.70 -27.85
CA VAL A 112 -24.30 2.50 -27.37
C VAL A 112 -24.01 3.99 -27.61
N ASP A 113 -25.05 4.76 -27.90
CA ASP A 113 -24.92 6.21 -27.91
C ASP A 113 -24.73 6.73 -26.48
N LEU A 114 -23.46 6.94 -26.14
CA LEU A 114 -23.07 7.36 -24.79
C LEU A 114 -23.49 8.78 -24.43
N THR A 115 -23.92 9.61 -25.42
CA THR A 115 -24.37 10.97 -25.13
C THR A 115 -25.61 10.97 -24.21
N ILE A 116 -26.44 9.92 -24.29
CA ILE A 116 -27.59 9.69 -23.42
C ILE A 116 -27.18 9.58 -21.93
N VAL A 117 -25.98 9.07 -21.65
CA VAL A 117 -25.45 8.91 -20.28
C VAL A 117 -24.57 10.08 -19.86
N VAL A 118 -23.74 10.59 -20.78
CA VAL A 118 -22.71 11.62 -20.51
C VAL A 118 -23.34 12.93 -20.03
N PHE A 119 -24.32 13.47 -20.75
CA PHE A 119 -24.89 14.76 -20.39
C PHE A 119 -25.71 14.73 -19.09
N PRO A 120 -26.59 13.72 -18.84
CA PRO A 120 -27.22 13.58 -17.52
C PRO A 120 -26.25 13.38 -16.39
N ALA A 121 -25.15 12.62 -16.59
CA ALA A 121 -24.14 12.41 -15.57
C ALA A 121 -23.40 13.71 -15.22
N PHE A 122 -23.06 14.55 -16.20
CA PHE A 122 -22.51 15.88 -15.93
C PHE A 122 -23.50 16.77 -15.17
N PHE A 123 -24.78 16.81 -15.60
CA PHE A 123 -25.79 17.64 -14.96
C PHE A 123 -26.04 17.20 -13.49
N LEU A 124 -26.24 15.92 -13.25
CA LEU A 124 -26.46 15.41 -11.90
C LEU A 124 -25.18 15.51 -11.05
N GLY A 125 -24.01 15.28 -11.67
CA GLY A 125 -22.71 15.41 -11.03
C GLY A 125 -22.51 16.81 -10.45
N ILE A 126 -22.74 17.88 -11.24
CA ILE A 126 -22.60 19.27 -10.78
C ILE A 126 -23.56 19.60 -9.63
N MET A 127 -24.80 19.11 -9.69
CA MET A 127 -25.77 19.32 -8.61
C MET A 127 -25.33 18.67 -7.29
N LEU A 128 -24.71 17.49 -7.36
CA LEU A 128 -24.36 16.71 -6.18
C LEU A 128 -23.01 17.11 -5.58
N ILE A 129 -22.09 17.67 -6.36
CA ILE A 129 -20.76 18.07 -5.89
C ILE A 129 -20.82 19.18 -4.82
N TYR A 130 -21.84 20.04 -4.88
CA TYR A 130 -22.09 21.07 -3.88
C TYR A 130 -22.81 20.57 -2.63
N SER A 131 -23.27 19.32 -2.60
CA SER A 131 -23.89 18.71 -1.43
C SER A 131 -22.84 18.13 -0.49
N LYS A 132 -22.74 18.63 0.74
CA LYS A 132 -21.81 18.10 1.77
C LYS A 132 -21.90 16.57 1.96
N LYS A 133 -23.09 15.99 1.84
CA LYS A 133 -23.34 14.56 2.10
C LYS A 133 -23.12 13.68 0.85
N ARG A 134 -23.30 14.23 -0.37
CA ARG A 134 -23.30 13.44 -1.62
C ARG A 134 -22.20 13.87 -2.61
N ARG A 135 -21.23 14.66 -2.16
CA ARG A 135 -20.15 15.19 -2.99
C ARG A 135 -19.42 14.09 -3.75
N TYR A 136 -19.01 13.04 -3.06
CA TYR A 136 -18.25 11.94 -3.67
C TYR A 136 -19.07 11.16 -4.71
N PHE A 137 -20.39 11.08 -4.55
CA PHE A 137 -21.25 10.53 -5.59
C PHE A 137 -21.34 11.45 -6.81
N GLY A 138 -21.29 12.77 -6.62
CA GLY A 138 -21.14 13.73 -7.71
C GLY A 138 -19.83 13.57 -8.47
N ASP A 139 -18.69 13.44 -7.74
CA ASP A 139 -17.38 13.16 -8.33
C ASP A 139 -17.38 11.84 -9.13
N PHE A 140 -18.04 10.79 -8.61
CA PHE A 140 -18.22 9.52 -9.32
C PHE A 140 -18.95 9.67 -10.65
N LEU A 141 -20.05 10.45 -10.68
CA LEU A 141 -20.78 10.74 -11.91
C LEU A 141 -19.93 11.53 -12.90
N PHE A 142 -19.13 12.49 -12.45
CA PHE A 142 -18.16 13.19 -13.29
C PHE A 142 -17.13 12.22 -13.88
N GLY A 143 -16.59 11.31 -13.08
CA GLY A 143 -15.65 10.31 -13.54
C GLY A 143 -16.23 9.44 -14.66
N ILE A 144 -17.45 8.94 -14.51
CA ILE A 144 -18.18 8.19 -15.55
C ILE A 144 -18.42 9.06 -16.80
N ALA A 145 -18.84 10.30 -16.61
CA ALA A 145 -19.10 11.21 -17.72
C ALA A 145 -17.83 11.49 -18.53
N PHE A 146 -16.69 11.77 -17.88
CA PHE A 146 -15.41 11.96 -18.55
C PHE A 146 -14.91 10.69 -19.24
N LEU A 147 -15.06 9.52 -18.60
CA LEU A 147 -14.71 8.24 -19.20
C LEU A 147 -15.47 8.03 -20.52
N PHE A 148 -16.78 8.11 -20.49
CA PHE A 148 -17.60 7.89 -21.68
C PHE A 148 -17.44 8.98 -22.73
N PHE A 149 -17.31 10.24 -22.30
CA PHE A 149 -17.08 11.35 -23.23
C PHE A 149 -15.73 11.21 -23.96
N SER A 150 -14.70 10.79 -23.24
CA SER A 150 -13.40 10.51 -23.85
C SER A 150 -13.43 9.40 -24.90
N LEU A 151 -14.23 8.34 -24.67
CA LEU A 151 -14.43 7.27 -25.66
C LEU A 151 -15.14 7.77 -26.92
N VAL A 152 -16.14 8.65 -26.78
CA VAL A 152 -16.79 9.30 -27.91
C VAL A 152 -15.79 10.13 -28.72
N LEU A 153 -14.97 10.94 -28.05
CA LEU A 153 -13.94 11.75 -28.71
C LEU A 153 -12.87 10.88 -29.37
N LEU A 154 -12.42 9.84 -28.70
CA LEU A 154 -11.40 8.90 -29.20
C LEU A 154 -11.90 8.17 -30.46
N SER A 155 -13.15 7.67 -30.43
CA SER A 155 -13.79 7.03 -31.57
C SER A 155 -13.95 7.99 -32.75
N SER A 156 -14.35 9.26 -32.49
CA SER A 156 -14.46 10.29 -33.52
C SER A 156 -13.11 10.62 -34.16
N ALA A 157 -12.07 10.81 -33.34
CA ALA A 157 -10.71 11.08 -33.82
C ALA A 157 -10.14 9.91 -34.65
N GLY A 158 -10.39 8.66 -34.18
CA GLY A 158 -9.96 7.47 -34.93
C GLY A 158 -10.61 7.35 -36.30
N LYS A 159 -11.92 7.63 -36.40
CA LYS A 159 -12.62 7.66 -37.69
C LYS A 159 -12.12 8.79 -38.60
N ALA A 160 -11.77 9.94 -38.02
CA ALA A 160 -11.27 11.09 -38.79
C ALA A 160 -9.87 10.83 -39.38
N LEU A 161 -9.07 9.94 -38.80
CA LEU A 161 -7.76 9.55 -39.34
C LEU A 161 -7.86 8.74 -40.62
N ASP A 162 -8.98 8.05 -40.85
CA ASP A 162 -9.23 7.19 -42.02
C ASP A 162 -8.05 6.26 -42.35
N LEU A 163 -7.47 5.66 -41.28
CA LEU A 163 -6.29 4.80 -41.38
C LEU A 163 -6.58 3.51 -42.14
N GLU A 164 -7.83 3.07 -42.18
CA GLU A 164 -8.29 1.89 -42.92
C GLU A 164 -8.02 2.02 -44.44
N HIS A 165 -8.02 3.23 -44.97
CA HIS A 165 -7.77 3.51 -46.40
C HIS A 165 -6.37 4.06 -46.66
N ASN A 166 -5.50 4.16 -45.64
CA ASN A 166 -4.14 4.65 -45.81
C ASN A 166 -3.22 3.52 -46.29
N PRO A 167 -2.66 3.61 -47.53
CA PRO A 167 -1.84 2.52 -48.07
C PRO A 167 -0.63 2.17 -47.19
N ALA A 168 0.04 3.15 -46.60
CA ALA A 168 1.21 2.91 -45.75
C ALA A 168 0.87 2.12 -44.48
N VAL A 169 -0.33 2.33 -43.93
CA VAL A 169 -0.82 1.60 -42.74
C VAL A 169 -1.24 0.18 -43.11
N ILE A 170 -1.93 0.03 -44.24
CA ILE A 170 -2.35 -1.28 -44.76
C ILE A 170 -1.11 -2.13 -45.05
N ASP A 171 -0.11 -1.58 -45.75
CA ASP A 171 1.13 -2.27 -46.09
C ASP A 171 1.92 -2.63 -44.83
N PHE A 172 1.99 -1.73 -43.84
CA PHE A 172 2.66 -1.97 -42.56
C PHE A 172 2.04 -3.16 -41.80
N PHE A 173 0.76 -3.13 -41.53
CA PHE A 173 0.10 -4.22 -40.81
C PHE A 173 -0.07 -5.48 -41.66
N GLY A 174 -0.22 -5.33 -43.01
CA GLY A 174 -0.27 -6.43 -43.95
C GLY A 174 1.06 -7.17 -44.09
N SER A 175 2.18 -6.54 -43.72
CA SER A 175 3.50 -7.20 -43.71
C SER A 175 3.68 -8.23 -42.60
N PHE A 176 2.80 -8.20 -41.58
CA PHE A 176 2.85 -9.13 -40.47
C PHE A 176 1.98 -10.38 -40.75
N ASP A 177 2.59 -11.54 -40.72
CA ASP A 177 1.86 -12.80 -40.79
C ASP A 177 1.11 -13.05 -39.45
N THR A 178 -0.20 -12.84 -39.46
CA THR A 178 -1.06 -13.04 -38.27
C THR A 178 -1.21 -14.50 -37.86
N LYS A 179 -0.81 -15.46 -38.70
CA LYS A 179 -0.77 -16.91 -38.39
C LYS A 179 0.57 -17.36 -37.83
N SER A 180 1.55 -16.47 -37.72
CA SER A 180 2.88 -16.77 -37.14
C SER A 180 2.91 -16.49 -35.63
N HIS A 181 3.22 -17.51 -34.83
CA HIS A 181 3.43 -17.34 -33.38
C HIS A 181 4.53 -16.33 -33.06
N PHE A 182 5.54 -16.18 -33.93
CA PHE A 182 6.59 -15.17 -33.74
C PHE A 182 5.99 -13.76 -33.77
N THR A 183 5.11 -13.46 -34.73
CA THR A 183 4.42 -12.17 -34.81
C THR A 183 3.57 -11.92 -33.57
N ILE A 184 2.84 -12.94 -33.09
CA ILE A 184 2.04 -12.85 -31.87
C ILE A 184 2.93 -12.51 -30.66
N VAL A 185 4.09 -13.16 -30.50
CA VAL A 185 5.03 -12.87 -29.41
C VAL A 185 5.58 -11.44 -29.51
N VAL A 186 5.88 -10.94 -30.70
CA VAL A 186 6.35 -9.56 -30.90
C VAL A 186 5.30 -8.56 -30.41
N PHE A 187 4.03 -8.71 -30.82
CA PHE A 187 2.96 -7.81 -30.38
C PHE A 187 2.64 -7.97 -28.90
N LEU A 188 2.73 -9.15 -28.33
CA LEU A 188 2.65 -9.39 -26.90
C LEU A 188 3.74 -8.60 -26.13
N LEU A 189 4.98 -8.64 -26.59
CA LEU A 189 6.07 -7.88 -25.98
C LEU A 189 5.87 -6.37 -26.12
N ILE A 190 5.35 -5.90 -27.27
CA ILE A 190 4.97 -4.50 -27.46
C ILE A 190 3.90 -4.09 -26.46
N GLY A 191 2.83 -4.87 -26.29
CA GLY A 191 1.79 -4.61 -25.31
C GLY A 191 2.31 -4.58 -23.88
N THR A 192 3.21 -5.52 -23.54
CA THR A 192 3.89 -5.55 -22.24
C THR A 192 4.70 -4.27 -22.00
N LEU A 193 5.53 -3.88 -22.96
CA LEU A 193 6.40 -2.71 -22.86
C LEU A 193 5.60 -1.41 -22.73
N ILE A 194 4.59 -1.22 -23.59
CA ILE A 194 3.74 -0.03 -23.56
C ILE A 194 3.04 0.06 -22.20
N THR A 195 2.48 -1.04 -21.70
CA THR A 195 1.77 -1.05 -20.41
C THR A 195 2.72 -0.80 -19.23
N CYS A 196 3.94 -1.32 -19.27
CA CYS A 196 4.98 -1.01 -18.26
C CYS A 196 5.33 0.49 -18.24
N ILE A 197 5.42 1.13 -19.40
CA ILE A 197 5.77 2.56 -19.52
C ILE A 197 4.58 3.44 -19.10
N VAL A 198 3.40 3.17 -19.67
CA VAL A 198 2.18 3.97 -19.44
C VAL A 198 1.60 3.72 -18.05
N GLN A 199 1.88 2.54 -17.45
CA GLN A 199 1.34 2.08 -16.17
C GLN A 199 -0.21 2.10 -16.09
N SER A 200 -0.87 1.97 -17.24
CA SER A 200 -2.32 1.94 -17.38
C SER A 200 -2.74 0.95 -18.45
N SER A 201 -3.13 -0.25 -18.05
CA SER A 201 -3.70 -1.25 -18.96
C SER A 201 -4.99 -0.75 -19.62
N ALA A 202 -5.80 0.01 -18.90
CA ALA A 202 -7.02 0.59 -19.46
C ALA A 202 -6.76 1.55 -20.64
N ALA A 203 -5.71 2.37 -20.57
CA ALA A 203 -5.33 3.25 -21.68
C ALA A 203 -4.85 2.44 -22.90
N VAL A 204 -4.05 1.40 -22.68
CA VAL A 204 -3.56 0.52 -23.75
C VAL A 204 -4.72 -0.27 -24.37
N MET A 205 -5.64 -0.80 -23.53
CA MET A 205 -6.86 -1.45 -23.97
C MET A 205 -7.73 -0.51 -24.85
N ALA A 206 -7.91 0.75 -24.45
CA ALA A 206 -8.69 1.71 -25.21
C ALA A 206 -8.10 1.98 -26.61
N ILE A 207 -6.76 2.10 -26.71
CA ILE A 207 -6.06 2.23 -27.99
C ILE A 207 -6.20 0.95 -28.81
N THR A 208 -6.03 -0.21 -28.20
CA THR A 208 -6.17 -1.52 -28.86
C THR A 208 -7.58 -1.70 -29.43
N ILE A 209 -8.62 -1.38 -28.64
CA ILE A 209 -10.02 -1.39 -29.09
C ILE A 209 -10.21 -0.42 -30.25
N LEU A 210 -9.68 0.81 -30.15
CA LEU A 210 -9.79 1.80 -31.22
C LEU A 210 -9.19 1.27 -32.53
N LEU A 211 -7.93 0.79 -32.50
CA LEU A 211 -7.23 0.31 -33.68
C LEU A 211 -7.89 -0.92 -34.29
N CYS A 212 -8.41 -1.83 -33.48
CA CYS A 212 -9.16 -2.98 -33.98
C CYS A 212 -10.52 -2.57 -34.56
N SER A 213 -11.26 -1.69 -33.88
CA SER A 213 -12.61 -1.26 -34.32
C SER A 213 -12.59 -0.42 -35.60
N THR A 214 -11.47 0.27 -35.88
CA THR A 214 -11.23 1.01 -37.14
C THR A 214 -10.66 0.13 -38.26
N GLY A 215 -10.49 -1.18 -38.05
CA GLY A 215 -9.98 -2.10 -39.06
C GLY A 215 -8.44 -2.01 -39.30
N VAL A 216 -7.75 -1.15 -38.58
CA VAL A 216 -6.29 -0.91 -38.71
C VAL A 216 -5.49 -2.09 -38.18
N LEU A 217 -5.85 -2.57 -36.99
CA LEU A 217 -5.13 -3.65 -36.31
C LEU A 217 -5.91 -4.97 -36.42
N PRO A 218 -5.33 -6.01 -37.03
CA PRO A 218 -5.93 -7.35 -37.07
C PRO A 218 -6.22 -7.88 -35.65
N ILE A 219 -7.33 -8.56 -35.46
CA ILE A 219 -7.79 -9.04 -34.14
C ILE A 219 -6.76 -9.91 -33.43
N TYR A 220 -6.05 -10.78 -34.13
CA TYR A 220 -5.02 -11.63 -33.52
C TYR A 220 -3.88 -10.80 -32.90
N LEU A 221 -3.49 -9.69 -33.55
CA LEU A 221 -2.48 -8.78 -33.04
C LEU A 221 -3.00 -7.94 -31.88
N GLY A 222 -4.29 -7.51 -31.95
CA GLY A 222 -4.96 -6.84 -30.83
C GLY A 222 -5.04 -7.71 -29.58
N ILE A 223 -5.37 -8.99 -29.75
CA ILE A 223 -5.39 -9.97 -28.65
C ILE A 223 -3.99 -10.18 -28.08
N ALA A 224 -2.96 -10.23 -28.92
CA ALA A 224 -1.57 -10.31 -28.46
C ALA A 224 -1.17 -9.12 -27.60
N LEU A 225 -1.58 -7.89 -27.98
CA LEU A 225 -1.38 -6.68 -27.15
C LEU A 225 -2.07 -6.83 -25.79
N VAL A 226 -3.33 -7.30 -25.74
CA VAL A 226 -4.09 -7.52 -24.50
C VAL A 226 -3.42 -8.56 -23.60
N MET A 227 -2.86 -9.63 -24.16
CA MET A 227 -2.05 -10.58 -23.40
C MET A 227 -0.82 -9.91 -22.78
N GLY A 228 -0.15 -9.04 -23.54
CA GLY A 228 1.00 -8.26 -23.08
C GLY A 228 0.62 -7.28 -21.97
N GLU A 229 -0.54 -6.64 -22.04
CA GLU A 229 -1.07 -5.75 -21.00
C GLU A 229 -1.16 -6.44 -19.64
N ASN A 230 -1.60 -7.68 -19.59
CA ASN A 230 -1.71 -8.44 -18.36
C ASN A 230 -0.34 -8.64 -17.67
N ILE A 231 0.73 -8.88 -18.45
CA ILE A 231 2.09 -8.95 -17.91
C ILE A 231 2.57 -7.55 -17.49
N GLY A 232 2.38 -6.54 -18.36
CA GLY A 232 2.87 -5.18 -18.14
C GLY A 232 2.29 -4.54 -16.87
N THR A 233 1.02 -4.81 -16.56
CA THR A 233 0.35 -4.33 -15.34
C THR A 233 1.05 -4.80 -14.05
N THR A 234 1.73 -5.94 -14.07
CA THR A 234 2.42 -6.47 -12.88
C THR A 234 3.64 -5.64 -12.47
N ALA A 235 4.19 -4.84 -13.39
CA ALA A 235 5.35 -3.99 -13.12
C ALA A 235 5.07 -3.01 -11.97
N THR A 236 3.87 -2.43 -11.91
CA THR A 236 3.49 -1.46 -10.86
C THR A 236 3.60 -2.06 -9.46
N ALA A 237 3.06 -3.28 -9.25
CA ALA A 237 3.11 -3.95 -7.96
C ALA A 237 4.54 -4.37 -7.58
N ASN A 238 5.33 -4.83 -8.56
CA ASN A 238 6.72 -5.24 -8.32
C ASN A 238 7.62 -4.04 -8.00
N LEU A 239 7.42 -2.89 -8.67
CA LEU A 239 8.12 -1.64 -8.34
C LEU A 239 7.74 -1.16 -6.92
N ALA A 240 6.44 -1.19 -6.59
CA ALA A 240 5.96 -0.83 -5.27
C ALA A 240 6.54 -1.71 -4.15
N ALA A 241 6.81 -2.99 -4.44
CA ALA A 241 7.33 -3.95 -3.48
C ALA A 241 8.86 -3.92 -3.31
N LEU A 242 9.63 -3.08 -4.03
CA LEU A 242 11.09 -3.11 -4.02
C LEU A 242 11.69 -2.90 -2.62
N GLY A 243 11.11 -2.02 -1.83
CA GLY A 243 11.52 -1.74 -0.44
C GLY A 243 10.83 -2.60 0.62
N ALA A 244 9.82 -3.40 0.25
CA ALA A 244 8.99 -4.16 1.16
C ALA A 244 9.68 -5.43 1.70
N ASN A 245 9.10 -6.01 2.75
CA ASN A 245 9.55 -7.28 3.32
C ASN A 245 9.44 -8.43 2.31
N ALA A 246 10.05 -9.58 2.65
CA ALA A 246 10.11 -10.73 1.75
C ALA A 246 8.71 -11.26 1.37
N GLN A 247 7.73 -11.20 2.27
CA GLN A 247 6.37 -11.70 2.00
C GLN A 247 5.62 -10.80 1.01
N ALA A 248 5.72 -9.49 1.17
CA ALA A 248 5.14 -8.50 0.25
C ALA A 248 5.76 -8.60 -1.16
N ARG A 249 7.08 -8.75 -1.25
CA ARG A 249 7.79 -8.97 -2.52
C ARG A 249 7.37 -10.29 -3.19
N ARG A 250 7.13 -11.35 -2.40
CA ARG A 250 6.60 -12.62 -2.90
C ARG A 250 5.19 -12.47 -3.46
N ALA A 251 4.33 -11.69 -2.79
CA ALA A 251 2.98 -11.40 -3.29
C ALA A 251 3.00 -10.65 -4.63
N ALA A 252 3.85 -9.63 -4.77
CA ALA A 252 4.04 -8.91 -6.03
C ALA A 252 4.60 -9.83 -7.14
N LEU A 253 5.58 -10.68 -6.82
CA LEU A 253 6.12 -11.66 -7.77
C LEU A 253 5.07 -12.72 -8.16
N ALA A 254 4.20 -13.13 -7.23
CA ALA A 254 3.12 -14.06 -7.54
C ALA A 254 2.16 -13.51 -8.60
N HIS A 255 1.91 -12.19 -8.60
CA HIS A 255 1.14 -11.53 -9.64
C HIS A 255 1.80 -11.66 -11.03
N LEU A 256 3.12 -11.46 -11.10
CA LEU A 256 3.87 -11.66 -12.35
C LEU A 256 3.83 -13.11 -12.80
N VAL A 257 4.12 -14.06 -11.92
CA VAL A 257 4.15 -15.50 -12.26
C VAL A 257 2.78 -15.97 -12.71
N PHE A 258 1.70 -15.50 -12.06
CA PHE A 258 0.30 -15.79 -12.45
C PHE A 258 0.00 -15.35 -13.89
N ASN A 259 0.37 -14.11 -14.25
CA ASN A 259 0.11 -13.59 -15.59
C ASN A 259 1.00 -14.22 -16.66
N VAL A 260 2.28 -14.46 -16.36
CA VAL A 260 3.21 -15.15 -17.27
C VAL A 260 2.73 -16.59 -17.54
N PHE A 261 2.29 -17.30 -16.51
CA PHE A 261 1.72 -18.65 -16.69
C PHE A 261 0.48 -18.61 -17.62
N GLY A 262 -0.43 -17.64 -17.39
CA GLY A 262 -1.61 -17.44 -18.22
C GLY A 262 -1.24 -17.21 -19.68
N VAL A 263 -0.27 -16.34 -19.93
CA VAL A 263 0.21 -16.04 -21.27
C VAL A 263 0.82 -17.27 -21.94
N ILE A 264 1.62 -18.06 -21.22
CA ILE A 264 2.29 -19.24 -21.78
C ILE A 264 1.27 -20.27 -22.28
N TRP A 265 0.28 -20.65 -21.44
CA TRP A 265 -0.68 -21.68 -21.87
C TRP A 265 -1.62 -21.18 -22.96
N VAL A 266 -2.04 -19.90 -22.91
CA VAL A 266 -2.85 -19.31 -24.00
C VAL A 266 -2.02 -19.20 -25.28
N LEU A 267 -0.74 -18.84 -25.21
CA LEU A 267 0.13 -18.78 -26.40
C LEU A 267 0.28 -20.15 -27.07
N CYS A 268 0.35 -21.25 -26.29
CA CYS A 268 0.35 -22.62 -26.82
C CYS A 268 -0.97 -22.99 -27.54
N LEU A 269 -2.09 -22.43 -27.10
CA LEU A 269 -3.42 -22.69 -27.65
C LEU A 269 -4.00 -21.45 -28.35
N PHE A 270 -3.17 -20.55 -28.84
CA PHE A 270 -3.57 -19.20 -29.22
C PHE A 270 -4.74 -19.17 -30.20
N TYR A 271 -4.59 -19.80 -31.36
CA TYR A 271 -5.62 -19.76 -32.40
C TYR A 271 -6.91 -20.48 -31.96
N PRO A 272 -6.88 -21.73 -31.47
CA PRO A 272 -8.08 -22.39 -30.96
C PRO A 272 -8.80 -21.61 -29.86
N PHE A 273 -8.06 -20.93 -28.99
CA PHE A 273 -8.65 -20.16 -27.90
C PHE A 273 -9.28 -18.86 -28.42
N VAL A 274 -8.64 -18.19 -29.37
CA VAL A 274 -9.19 -16.99 -30.04
C VAL A 274 -10.44 -17.36 -30.84
N ASP A 275 -10.40 -18.42 -31.61
CA ASP A 275 -11.55 -18.89 -32.39
C ASP A 275 -12.73 -19.26 -31.51
N PHE A 276 -12.47 -19.89 -30.36
CA PHE A 276 -13.48 -20.18 -29.34
C PHE A 276 -14.13 -18.87 -28.82
N VAL A 277 -13.34 -17.86 -28.47
CA VAL A 277 -13.86 -16.55 -28.01
C VAL A 277 -14.65 -15.86 -29.12
N CYS A 278 -14.14 -15.87 -30.35
CA CYS A 278 -14.83 -15.30 -31.52
C CYS A 278 -16.17 -15.99 -31.77
N SER A 279 -16.24 -17.32 -31.61
CA SER A 279 -17.48 -18.08 -31.77
C SER A 279 -18.55 -17.71 -30.73
N ILE A 280 -18.15 -17.45 -29.47
CA ILE A 280 -19.07 -17.00 -28.42
C ILE A 280 -19.71 -15.65 -28.78
N VAL A 281 -18.90 -14.74 -29.35
CA VAL A 281 -19.37 -13.40 -29.74
C VAL A 281 -20.10 -13.39 -31.08
N GLY A 282 -19.96 -14.46 -31.88
CA GLY A 282 -20.49 -14.51 -33.25
C GLY A 282 -19.67 -13.71 -34.25
N TYR A 283 -18.36 -13.55 -34.00
CA TYR A 283 -17.38 -12.91 -34.88
C TYR A 283 -16.62 -13.98 -35.67
N ASP A 284 -16.57 -13.82 -37.00
CA ASP A 284 -15.76 -14.68 -37.86
C ASP A 284 -14.53 -13.91 -38.34
N PRO A 285 -13.30 -14.27 -37.88
CA PRO A 285 -12.07 -13.59 -38.28
C PRO A 285 -11.78 -13.67 -39.78
N ASP A 286 -12.14 -14.77 -40.43
CA ASP A 286 -11.93 -15.02 -41.87
C ASP A 286 -13.18 -14.71 -42.71
N GLY A 287 -14.30 -14.32 -42.06
CA GLY A 287 -15.59 -14.06 -42.71
C GLY A 287 -15.72 -12.68 -43.35
N GLY A 288 -16.57 -12.59 -44.36
CA GLY A 288 -16.86 -11.37 -45.12
C GLY A 288 -17.75 -10.36 -44.40
N MET A 289 -17.55 -10.10 -43.11
CA MET A 289 -18.33 -9.15 -42.34
C MET A 289 -18.09 -7.69 -42.82
N SER A 290 -19.16 -6.88 -42.82
CA SER A 290 -19.03 -5.45 -43.16
C SER A 290 -18.18 -4.70 -42.11
N ALA A 291 -17.52 -3.61 -42.53
CA ALA A 291 -16.74 -2.75 -41.64
C ALA A 291 -17.56 -2.29 -40.41
N ALA A 292 -18.86 -1.95 -40.61
CA ALA A 292 -19.77 -1.57 -39.53
C ALA A 292 -20.05 -2.70 -38.52
N GLN A 293 -20.14 -3.93 -38.99
CA GLN A 293 -20.28 -5.10 -38.09
C GLN A 293 -18.98 -5.38 -37.33
N LYS A 294 -17.81 -5.33 -38.00
CA LYS A 294 -16.50 -5.46 -37.37
C LYS A 294 -16.30 -4.40 -36.29
N ALA A 295 -16.57 -3.13 -36.58
CA ALA A 295 -16.44 -2.04 -35.62
C ALA A 295 -17.26 -2.24 -34.34
N LYS A 296 -18.42 -2.92 -34.41
CA LYS A 296 -19.26 -3.24 -33.25
C LYS A 296 -18.81 -4.47 -32.49
N LEU A 297 -18.39 -5.52 -33.18
CA LEU A 297 -18.08 -6.82 -32.57
C LEU A 297 -16.66 -6.90 -31.99
N LEU A 298 -15.67 -6.26 -32.64
CA LEU A 298 -14.27 -6.32 -32.21
C LEU A 298 -14.04 -5.81 -30.78
N PRO A 299 -14.64 -4.72 -30.30
CA PRO A 299 -14.56 -4.31 -28.90
C PRO A 299 -15.10 -5.39 -27.94
N ILE A 300 -16.19 -6.09 -28.35
CA ILE A 300 -16.78 -7.17 -27.55
C ILE A 300 -15.85 -8.40 -27.53
N VAL A 301 -15.22 -8.74 -28.67
CA VAL A 301 -14.26 -9.86 -28.75
C VAL A 301 -13.07 -9.60 -27.82
N LEU A 302 -12.52 -8.39 -27.82
CA LEU A 302 -11.39 -8.05 -26.95
C LEU A 302 -11.77 -8.12 -25.46
N ALA A 303 -12.94 -7.57 -25.08
CA ALA A 303 -13.44 -7.65 -23.71
C ALA A 303 -13.75 -9.11 -23.29
N MET A 304 -14.35 -9.90 -24.18
CA MET A 304 -14.64 -11.32 -23.94
C MET A 304 -13.35 -12.13 -23.83
N PHE A 305 -12.37 -11.91 -24.72
CA PHE A 305 -11.06 -12.56 -24.63
C PHE A 305 -10.39 -12.24 -23.28
N HIS A 306 -10.37 -10.98 -22.89
CA HIS A 306 -9.78 -10.55 -21.62
C HIS A 306 -10.46 -11.25 -20.43
N THR A 307 -11.78 -11.40 -20.48
CA THR A 307 -12.55 -12.11 -19.45
C THR A 307 -12.24 -13.60 -19.45
N CYS A 308 -12.34 -14.27 -20.60
CA CYS A 308 -12.08 -15.71 -20.73
C CYS A 308 -10.65 -16.04 -20.30
N PHE A 309 -9.65 -15.22 -20.72
CA PHE A 309 -8.26 -15.37 -20.30
C PHE A 309 -8.12 -15.35 -18.77
N ASN A 310 -8.61 -14.31 -18.09
CA ASN A 310 -8.45 -14.14 -16.64
C ASN A 310 -9.26 -15.15 -15.84
N VAL A 311 -10.49 -15.47 -16.27
CA VAL A 311 -11.34 -16.48 -15.60
C VAL A 311 -10.74 -17.87 -15.74
N CYS A 312 -10.33 -18.28 -16.96
CA CYS A 312 -9.71 -19.60 -17.17
C CYS A 312 -8.39 -19.72 -16.42
N ASN A 313 -7.53 -18.70 -16.50
CA ASN A 313 -6.25 -18.70 -15.78
C ASN A 313 -6.44 -18.80 -14.27
N THR A 314 -7.38 -18.04 -13.71
CA THR A 314 -7.73 -18.13 -12.28
C THR A 314 -8.33 -19.50 -11.96
N GLY A 315 -9.26 -20.00 -12.78
CA GLY A 315 -9.89 -21.31 -12.60
C GLY A 315 -8.89 -22.47 -12.57
N ILE A 316 -7.81 -22.38 -13.34
CA ILE A 316 -6.70 -23.33 -13.32
C ILE A 316 -5.86 -23.13 -12.05
N LEU A 317 -5.32 -21.92 -11.83
CA LEU A 317 -4.29 -21.68 -10.82
C LEU A 317 -4.82 -21.63 -9.38
N ILE A 318 -6.11 -21.42 -9.16
CA ILE A 318 -6.71 -21.41 -7.81
C ILE A 318 -6.53 -22.74 -7.06
N TRP A 319 -6.31 -23.82 -7.78
CA TRP A 319 -6.02 -25.14 -7.22
C TRP A 319 -4.53 -25.35 -6.92
N PHE A 320 -3.66 -24.56 -7.53
CA PHE A 320 -2.20 -24.68 -7.45
C PHE A 320 -1.53 -23.56 -6.62
N ILE A 321 -2.28 -22.89 -5.74
CA ILE A 321 -1.76 -21.82 -4.90
C ILE A 321 -0.57 -22.26 -4.03
N PRO A 322 -0.59 -23.44 -3.36
CA PRO A 322 0.57 -23.88 -2.59
C PRO A 322 1.84 -24.07 -3.45
N GLN A 323 1.68 -24.45 -4.72
CA GLN A 323 2.79 -24.58 -5.66
C GLN A 323 3.31 -23.20 -6.07
N LEU A 324 2.41 -22.24 -6.32
CA LEU A 324 2.77 -20.86 -6.62
C LEU A 324 3.52 -20.22 -5.46
N GLU A 325 3.05 -20.41 -4.22
CA GLU A 325 3.78 -19.99 -3.01
C GLU A 325 5.19 -20.58 -2.93
N LYS A 326 5.33 -21.89 -3.17
CA LYS A 326 6.65 -22.56 -3.19
C LYS A 326 7.59 -21.92 -4.23
N VAL A 327 7.08 -21.61 -5.42
CA VAL A 327 7.85 -20.99 -6.50
C VAL A 327 8.35 -19.61 -6.05
N VAL A 328 7.48 -18.72 -5.58
CA VAL A 328 7.87 -17.37 -5.18
C VAL A 328 8.74 -17.36 -3.92
N CYS A 329 8.54 -18.30 -2.99
CA CYS A 329 9.38 -18.46 -1.81
C CYS A 329 10.80 -18.96 -2.17
N LYS A 330 10.94 -19.78 -3.23
CA LYS A 330 12.23 -20.23 -3.74
C LYS A 330 12.99 -19.10 -4.44
N LEU A 331 12.27 -18.24 -5.19
CA LEU A 331 12.85 -17.12 -5.93
C LEU A 331 13.23 -15.96 -5.00
N ILE A 332 12.41 -15.66 -4.00
CA ILE A 332 12.69 -14.60 -3.01
C ILE A 332 12.94 -15.26 -1.66
N LYS A 333 14.21 -15.42 -1.31
CA LYS A 333 14.61 -15.87 0.03
C LYS A 333 14.50 -14.69 1.02
N PRO A 334 14.08 -14.92 2.28
CA PRO A 334 14.20 -13.90 3.30
C PRO A 334 15.69 -13.54 3.42
N LYS A 335 16.02 -12.26 3.41
CA LYS A 335 17.34 -11.85 3.88
C LYS A 335 17.35 -12.23 5.36
N ALA A 336 18.40 -12.95 5.80
CA ALA A 336 18.66 -13.06 7.21
C ALA A 336 18.70 -11.62 7.76
N ASP A 337 17.87 -11.34 8.74
CA ASP A 337 17.87 -10.05 9.43
C ASP A 337 19.29 -9.84 9.93
N LYS A 338 20.08 -9.05 9.21
CA LYS A 338 21.16 -8.32 9.83
C LYS A 338 20.43 -7.36 10.75
N GLU A 339 20.53 -7.68 12.00
CA GLU A 339 19.87 -7.03 13.11
C GLU A 339 19.72 -5.52 12.90
N ASP A 340 18.60 -5.03 13.30
CA ASP A 340 18.10 -3.71 13.69
C ASP A 340 19.06 -2.49 13.76
N GLU A 341 20.28 -2.61 13.28
CA GLU A 341 21.31 -1.59 13.35
C GLU A 341 21.29 -0.60 12.18
N ASP A 342 20.53 -0.87 11.11
CA ASP A 342 20.34 0.07 10.02
C ASP A 342 19.00 0.80 10.18
N PHE A 343 19.05 2.14 10.12
CA PHE A 343 17.85 2.95 9.99
C PHE A 343 17.12 2.58 8.71
N ARG A 344 15.95 1.93 8.82
CA ARG A 344 15.00 1.70 7.73
C ARG A 344 13.60 1.67 8.27
N LEU A 345 12.73 2.51 7.72
CA LEU A 345 11.30 2.37 7.91
C LEU A 345 10.84 1.06 7.27
N ARG A 346 10.04 0.27 7.99
CA ARG A 346 9.60 -1.08 7.58
C ARG A 346 8.33 -1.05 6.75
N PHE A 347 7.43 -0.15 7.09
CA PHE A 347 6.07 -0.09 6.55
C PHE A 347 5.87 1.11 5.63
N ILE A 348 6.53 2.23 5.87
CA ILE A 348 6.48 3.44 5.05
C ILE A 348 7.45 3.30 3.87
N GLN A 349 6.91 3.36 2.65
CA GLN A 349 7.70 3.25 1.43
C GLN A 349 7.52 4.49 0.56
N ALA A 350 8.63 5.06 0.08
CA ALA A 350 8.61 6.20 -0.84
C ALA A 350 7.88 5.81 -2.14
N GLY A 351 6.75 6.45 -2.45
CA GLY A 351 6.04 6.32 -3.72
C GLY A 351 4.70 5.58 -3.70
N ILE A 352 4.24 5.03 -2.56
CA ILE A 352 2.98 4.27 -2.48
C ILE A 352 1.76 5.13 -2.07
N MET A 353 1.90 6.43 -1.97
CA MET A 353 0.82 7.34 -1.55
C MET A 353 -0.32 7.43 -2.58
N LYS A 354 -1.06 6.33 -2.83
CA LYS A 354 -2.24 6.35 -3.73
C LYS A 354 -3.57 6.47 -2.98
N THR A 355 -3.60 6.13 -1.68
CA THR A 355 -4.80 6.26 -0.84
C THR A 355 -4.42 6.77 0.55
N PRO A 356 -4.93 7.94 0.99
CA PRO A 356 -4.58 8.53 2.27
C PRO A 356 -4.86 7.62 3.48
N GLU A 357 -5.94 6.85 3.43
CA GLU A 357 -6.32 5.93 4.50
C GLU A 357 -5.32 4.77 4.66
N LEU A 358 -4.73 4.30 3.55
CA LEU A 358 -3.70 3.28 3.58
C LEU A 358 -2.40 3.85 4.14
N SER A 359 -2.03 5.06 3.73
CA SER A 359 -0.85 5.77 4.21
C SER A 359 -0.90 6.00 5.72
N VAL A 360 -2.05 6.40 6.26
CA VAL A 360 -2.26 6.51 7.73
C VAL A 360 -2.10 5.16 8.42
N PHE A 361 -2.55 4.08 7.80
CA PHE A 361 -2.37 2.74 8.36
C PHE A 361 -0.90 2.29 8.34
N GLU A 362 -0.16 2.54 7.24
CA GLU A 362 1.28 2.26 7.16
C GLU A 362 2.06 3.04 8.24
N ALA A 363 1.74 4.31 8.43
CA ALA A 363 2.31 5.11 9.52
C ALA A 363 1.99 4.52 10.90
N GLN A 364 0.77 4.04 11.12
CA GLN A 364 0.38 3.41 12.38
C GLN A 364 1.19 2.14 12.68
N GLN A 365 1.48 1.32 11.67
CA GLN A 365 2.31 0.13 11.82
C GLN A 365 3.78 0.52 12.10
N GLU A 366 4.27 1.57 11.45
CA GLU A 366 5.62 2.08 11.70
C GLU A 366 5.79 2.60 13.14
N ILE A 367 4.77 3.31 13.67
CA ILE A 367 4.74 3.76 15.07
C ILE A 367 4.78 2.56 16.03
N GLY A 368 4.06 1.48 15.74
CA GLY A 368 4.16 0.24 16.51
C GLY A 368 5.58 -0.36 16.51
N SER A 369 6.22 -0.40 15.32
CA SER A 369 7.62 -0.85 15.18
C SER A 369 8.60 0.07 15.93
N PHE A 370 8.32 1.37 15.98
CA PHE A 370 9.09 2.35 16.73
C PHE A 370 9.01 2.07 18.24
N GLY A 371 7.80 1.86 18.78
CA GLY A 371 7.60 1.48 20.18
C GLY A 371 8.33 0.19 20.58
N GLU A 372 8.28 -0.84 19.72
CA GLU A 372 9.04 -2.08 19.95
C GLU A 372 10.56 -1.85 19.97
N ARG A 373 11.07 -0.96 19.12
CA ARG A 373 12.50 -0.63 19.08
C ARG A 373 12.95 0.08 20.35
N ILE A 374 12.16 1.02 20.85
CA ILE A 374 12.44 1.73 22.11
C ILE A 374 12.38 0.77 23.30
N HIS A 375 11.43 -0.15 23.33
CA HIS A 375 11.38 -1.18 24.37
C HIS A 375 12.65 -2.06 24.38
N ARG A 376 13.18 -2.43 23.20
CA ARG A 376 14.47 -3.13 23.10
C ARG A 376 15.63 -2.27 23.60
N MET A 377 15.62 -0.97 23.32
CA MET A 377 16.61 -0.02 23.81
C MET A 377 16.61 0.01 25.35
N PHE A 378 15.44 0.05 25.98
CA PHE A 378 15.32 -0.05 27.43
C PHE A 378 15.86 -1.39 27.97
N GLY A 379 15.62 -2.49 27.25
CA GLY A 379 16.22 -3.80 27.58
C GLY A 379 17.75 -3.76 27.60
N MET A 380 18.36 -3.06 26.64
CA MET A 380 19.83 -2.85 26.61
C MET A 380 20.31 -1.97 27.78
N VAL A 381 19.53 -0.97 28.22
CA VAL A 381 19.85 -0.16 29.41
C VAL A 381 19.86 -1.01 30.67
N ARG A 382 18.92 -1.95 30.80
CA ARG A 382 18.89 -2.91 31.92
C ARG A 382 20.15 -3.80 31.94
N GLU A 383 20.52 -4.33 30.76
CA GLU A 383 21.73 -5.14 30.59
C GLU A 383 23.01 -4.33 30.91
N LEU A 384 23.03 -3.03 30.48
CA LEU A 384 24.16 -2.14 30.76
C LEU A 384 24.39 -1.94 32.24
N LEU A 385 23.34 -1.83 33.06
CA LEU A 385 23.42 -1.67 34.51
C LEU A 385 24.10 -2.90 35.19
N GLU A 386 23.88 -4.10 34.65
CA GLU A 386 24.38 -5.36 35.18
C GLU A 386 25.78 -5.75 34.65
N THR A 387 26.22 -5.10 33.56
CA THR A 387 27.44 -5.45 32.83
C THR A 387 28.67 -4.95 33.60
N GLN A 388 29.57 -5.90 33.99
CA GLN A 388 30.83 -5.62 34.66
C GLN A 388 32.04 -5.58 33.73
N ASP A 389 31.97 -6.27 32.58
CA ASP A 389 33.06 -6.31 31.60
C ASP A 389 33.09 -5.01 30.78
N SER A 390 34.21 -4.27 30.88
CA SER A 390 34.37 -2.97 30.22
C SER A 390 34.15 -3.02 28.70
N LYS A 391 34.62 -4.07 28.02
CA LYS A 391 34.46 -4.19 26.55
C LYS A 391 33.01 -4.42 26.15
N THR A 392 32.30 -5.22 26.94
CA THR A 392 30.86 -5.47 26.71
C THR A 392 30.05 -4.21 27.03
N PHE A 393 30.42 -3.50 28.11
CA PHE A 393 29.82 -2.23 28.49
C PHE A 393 29.93 -1.18 27.38
N ASP A 394 31.15 -0.94 26.86
CA ASP A 394 31.39 0.03 25.81
C ASP A 394 30.60 -0.30 24.54
N LYS A 395 30.57 -1.54 24.10
CA LYS A 395 29.78 -1.99 22.94
C LYS A 395 28.28 -1.78 23.14
N LEU A 396 27.79 -2.08 24.34
CA LEU A 396 26.38 -1.94 24.65
C LEU A 396 25.97 -0.46 24.72
N TYR A 397 26.83 0.39 25.29
CA TYR A 397 26.65 1.83 25.33
C TYR A 397 26.63 2.45 23.92
N GLU A 398 27.63 2.13 23.07
CA GLU A 398 27.65 2.57 21.66
C GLU A 398 26.39 2.12 20.89
N ARG A 399 25.89 0.94 21.20
CA ARG A 399 24.66 0.42 20.59
C ARG A 399 23.42 1.20 21.04
N ILE A 400 23.33 1.57 22.32
CA ILE A 400 22.26 2.41 22.86
C ILE A 400 22.29 3.80 22.21
N GLU A 401 23.48 4.43 22.10
CA GLU A 401 23.67 5.72 21.42
C GLU A 401 23.24 5.67 19.95
N LYS A 402 23.57 4.58 19.26
CA LYS A 402 23.13 4.36 17.88
C LYS A 402 21.59 4.23 17.79
N TYR A 403 20.96 3.60 18.78
CA TYR A 403 19.50 3.43 18.83
C TYR A 403 18.79 4.76 19.06
N GLU A 404 19.36 5.68 19.84
CA GLU A 404 18.86 7.03 20.01
C GLU A 404 18.89 7.79 18.68
N GLY A 405 20.02 7.84 17.95
CA GLY A 405 20.07 8.47 16.63
C GLY A 405 19.14 7.81 15.59
N ILE A 406 18.79 6.54 15.73
CA ILE A 406 17.75 5.88 14.92
C ILE A 406 16.37 6.35 15.36
N SER A 407 16.13 6.56 16.66
CA SER A 407 14.88 7.09 17.22
C SER A 407 14.54 8.46 16.63
N ASP A 408 15.49 9.39 16.67
CA ASP A 408 15.35 10.74 16.09
C ASP A 408 14.99 10.68 14.61
N ASN A 409 15.72 9.87 13.85
CA ASN A 409 15.45 9.71 12.44
C ASN A 409 14.07 9.10 12.15
N MET A 410 13.58 8.17 12.99
CA MET A 410 12.25 7.59 12.85
C MET A 410 11.16 8.63 13.10
N GLU A 411 11.28 9.46 14.15
CA GLU A 411 10.36 10.56 14.40
C GLU A 411 10.25 11.47 13.16
N ILE A 412 11.41 11.97 12.69
CA ILE A 412 11.48 12.90 11.56
C ILE A 412 10.87 12.31 10.29
N GLU A 413 11.22 11.09 9.94
CA GLU A 413 10.76 10.48 8.68
C GLU A 413 9.27 10.08 8.73
N ILE A 414 8.75 9.62 9.89
CA ILE A 414 7.33 9.36 10.07
C ILE A 414 6.55 10.68 10.04
N ALA A 415 7.06 11.75 10.68
CA ALA A 415 6.44 13.08 10.65
C ALA A 415 6.35 13.63 9.23
N LYS A 416 7.45 13.59 8.45
CA LYS A 416 7.47 14.00 7.04
C LYS A 416 6.45 13.22 6.19
N TYR A 417 6.35 11.92 6.43
CA TYR A 417 5.38 11.09 5.72
C TYR A 417 3.94 11.48 6.04
N LEU A 418 3.62 11.68 7.31
CA LEU A 418 2.30 12.12 7.77
C LEU A 418 1.94 13.52 7.24
N ASP A 419 2.92 14.43 7.15
CA ASP A 419 2.75 15.75 6.55
C ASP A 419 2.38 15.65 5.07
N GLN A 420 3.11 14.86 4.28
CA GLN A 420 2.81 14.60 2.88
C GLN A 420 1.42 13.97 2.68
N VAL A 421 1.00 13.08 3.59
CA VAL A 421 -0.36 12.50 3.57
C VAL A 421 -1.40 13.57 3.87
N SER A 422 -1.07 14.57 4.69
CA SER A 422 -1.98 15.66 5.07
C SER A 422 -2.32 16.60 3.92
N ASP A 423 -1.48 16.70 2.89
CA ASP A 423 -1.74 17.50 1.69
C ASP A 423 -2.90 16.96 0.83
N ALA A 424 -3.31 15.72 1.05
CA ALA A 424 -4.45 15.14 0.38
C ALA A 424 -5.80 15.61 0.96
N HIS A 425 -6.88 15.47 0.20
CA HIS A 425 -8.23 15.73 0.69
C HIS A 425 -8.68 14.65 1.68
N LEU A 426 -8.45 14.90 2.96
CA LEU A 426 -8.71 13.99 4.07
C LEU A 426 -10.07 14.27 4.73
N SER A 427 -10.69 13.21 5.29
CA SER A 427 -11.79 13.36 6.24
C SER A 427 -11.31 13.98 7.56
N ASP A 428 -12.22 14.61 8.31
CA ASP A 428 -11.87 15.21 9.60
C ASP A 428 -11.40 14.15 10.61
N ASP A 429 -11.94 12.93 10.54
CA ASP A 429 -11.49 11.78 11.34
C ASP A 429 -10.04 11.39 11.01
N THR A 430 -9.70 11.32 9.73
CA THR A 430 -8.33 11.01 9.29
C THR A 430 -7.33 12.09 9.72
N LYS A 431 -7.72 13.38 9.64
CA LYS A 431 -6.90 14.48 10.17
C LYS A 431 -6.69 14.39 11.68
N ALA A 432 -7.73 13.99 12.44
CA ALA A 432 -7.60 13.79 13.88
C ALA A 432 -6.63 12.62 14.20
N LYS A 433 -6.69 11.53 13.43
CA LYS A 433 -5.74 10.42 13.57
C LYS A 433 -4.30 10.83 13.29
N ILE A 434 -4.05 11.60 12.23
CA ILE A 434 -2.70 12.11 11.91
C ILE A 434 -2.15 12.97 13.06
N ARG A 435 -2.96 13.89 13.61
CA ARG A 435 -2.53 14.71 14.76
C ARG A 435 -2.20 13.86 15.99
N ALA A 436 -2.98 12.81 16.24
CA ALA A 436 -2.70 11.86 17.32
C ALA A 436 -1.36 11.13 17.10
N MET A 437 -1.12 10.66 15.87
CA MET A 437 0.13 9.98 15.50
C MET A 437 1.36 10.87 15.61
N LEU A 438 1.26 12.14 15.20
CA LEU A 438 2.36 13.11 15.35
C LEU A 438 2.72 13.30 16.82
N ARG A 439 1.74 13.31 17.73
CA ARG A 439 1.98 13.34 19.16
C ARG A 439 2.56 12.03 19.67
N GLU A 440 2.03 10.87 19.22
CA GLU A 440 2.55 9.55 19.60
C GLU A 440 4.05 9.43 19.30
N ILE A 441 4.51 9.85 18.10
CA ILE A 441 5.93 9.69 17.73
C ILE A 441 6.86 10.59 18.55
N SER A 442 6.44 11.80 18.87
CA SER A 442 7.25 12.72 19.69
C SER A 442 7.39 12.20 21.15
N GLU A 443 6.33 11.63 21.72
CA GLU A 443 6.41 11.04 23.05
C GLU A 443 7.25 9.73 23.05
N ILE A 444 7.22 8.94 21.97
CA ILE A 444 8.06 7.73 21.85
C ILE A 444 9.53 8.10 21.70
N GLU A 445 9.87 9.16 20.98
CA GLU A 445 11.23 9.69 20.90
C GLU A 445 11.71 10.13 22.28
N SER A 446 10.90 10.87 23.04
CA SER A 446 11.21 11.31 24.41
C SER A 446 11.45 10.11 25.38
N ILE A 447 10.83 8.94 25.14
CA ILE A 447 11.16 7.70 25.82
C ILE A 447 12.57 7.23 25.43
N GLY A 448 12.93 7.34 24.14
CA GLY A 448 14.27 7.00 23.63
C GLY A 448 15.35 7.85 24.29
N ASP A 449 15.14 9.16 24.33
CA ASP A 449 16.02 10.13 25.01
C ASP A 449 16.22 9.79 26.48
N SER A 450 15.15 9.45 27.18
CA SER A 450 15.24 9.05 28.59
C SER A 450 16.01 7.73 28.76
N CYS A 451 15.86 6.78 27.85
CA CYS A 451 16.68 5.56 27.83
C CYS A 451 18.17 5.89 27.66
N PHE A 452 18.51 6.81 26.77
CA PHE A 452 19.91 7.25 26.60
C PHE A 452 20.43 8.02 27.82
N ASN A 453 19.62 8.87 28.46
CA ASN A 453 19.97 9.55 29.70
C ASN A 453 20.24 8.58 30.85
N LEU A 454 19.46 7.51 30.97
CA LEU A 454 19.74 6.41 31.89
C LEU A 454 21.11 5.77 31.60
N ALA A 455 21.41 5.44 30.36
CA ALA A 455 22.69 4.87 29.95
C ALA A 455 23.87 5.82 30.27
N ARG A 456 23.72 7.14 30.03
CA ARG A 456 24.71 8.16 30.39
C ARG A 456 24.93 8.22 31.89
N THR A 457 23.89 8.15 32.69
CA THR A 457 23.99 8.16 34.15
C THR A 457 24.70 6.89 34.69
N ILE A 458 24.39 5.73 34.10
CA ILE A 458 25.08 4.45 34.44
C ILE A 458 26.58 4.55 34.07
N LYS A 459 26.92 5.11 32.91
CA LYS A 459 28.32 5.34 32.50
C LYS A 459 29.05 6.27 33.46
N ARG A 460 28.42 7.41 33.81
CA ARG A 460 28.98 8.39 34.76
C ARG A 460 29.26 7.75 36.15
N LYS A 461 28.39 6.85 36.62
CA LYS A 461 28.62 6.06 37.84
C LYS A 461 29.91 5.27 37.75
N GLY A 462 30.16 4.58 36.63
CA GLY A 462 31.39 3.80 36.41
C GLY A 462 32.65 4.68 36.34
N GLU A 463 32.59 5.82 35.63
CA GLU A 463 33.69 6.79 35.52
C GLU A 463 34.08 7.37 36.89
N ASN A 464 33.10 7.65 37.74
CA ASN A 464 33.29 8.16 39.09
C ASN A 464 33.77 7.06 40.08
N LYS A 465 33.76 5.79 39.66
CA LYS A 465 34.05 4.62 40.53
C LYS A 465 33.13 4.57 41.75
N GLU A 466 31.87 4.98 41.56
CA GLU A 466 30.83 4.92 42.59
C GLU A 466 30.08 3.59 42.51
N GLU A 467 29.70 3.04 43.67
CA GLU A 467 28.90 1.82 43.71
C GLU A 467 27.60 2.03 44.47
N PHE A 468 26.53 1.49 43.92
CA PHE A 468 25.25 1.47 44.61
C PHE A 468 25.24 0.41 45.71
N THR A 469 24.62 0.71 46.81
CA THR A 469 24.35 -0.28 47.85
C THR A 469 23.43 -1.38 47.32
N VAL A 470 23.45 -2.55 47.96
CA VAL A 470 22.56 -3.69 47.61
C VAL A 470 21.08 -3.24 47.63
N LYS A 471 20.71 -2.35 48.57
CA LYS A 471 19.37 -1.78 48.68
C LYS A 471 19.02 -0.90 47.51
N GLN A 472 19.93 0.04 47.12
CA GLN A 472 19.71 0.91 45.96
C GLN A 472 19.63 0.12 44.67
N SER A 473 20.52 -0.85 44.45
CA SER A 473 20.46 -1.76 43.30
C SER A 473 19.13 -2.52 43.22
N GLY A 474 18.66 -3.05 44.34
CA GLY A 474 17.33 -3.70 44.40
C GLY A 474 16.18 -2.78 44.06
N ASN A 475 16.22 -1.52 44.52
CA ASN A 475 15.23 -0.51 44.22
C ASN A 475 15.23 -0.11 42.74
N ILE A 476 16.42 0.05 42.13
CA ILE A 476 16.53 0.33 40.68
C ILE A 476 15.95 -0.83 39.86
N HIS A 477 16.24 -2.07 40.22
CA HIS A 477 15.66 -3.22 39.51
C HIS A 477 14.13 -3.28 39.62
N GLN A 478 13.57 -2.94 40.78
CA GLN A 478 12.10 -2.86 40.95
C GLN A 478 11.50 -1.73 40.12
N MET A 479 12.15 -0.56 40.08
CA MET A 479 11.72 0.56 39.25
C MET A 479 11.79 0.20 37.75
N PHE A 480 12.87 -0.43 37.30
CA PHE A 480 13.02 -0.91 35.93
C PHE A 480 11.97 -1.92 35.53
N LYS A 481 11.53 -2.78 36.49
CA LYS A 481 10.44 -3.72 36.24
C LYS A 481 9.12 -3.00 35.99
N LEU A 482 8.81 -1.96 36.74
CA LEU A 482 7.60 -1.15 36.52
C LEU A 482 7.61 -0.42 35.16
N VAL A 483 8.78 0.13 34.79
CA VAL A 483 8.96 0.76 33.47
C VAL A 483 8.82 -0.26 32.34
N ASP A 484 9.37 -1.46 32.47
CA ASP A 484 9.24 -2.55 31.51
C ASP A 484 7.77 -2.97 31.33
N GLU A 485 6.99 -2.99 32.42
CA GLU A 485 5.55 -3.24 32.39
C GLU A 485 4.80 -2.11 31.65
N ALA A 486 5.17 -0.85 31.88
CA ALA A 486 4.61 0.30 31.18
C ALA A 486 4.88 0.24 29.67
N LEU A 487 6.14 -0.05 29.26
CA LEU A 487 6.51 -0.19 27.86
C LEU A 487 5.86 -1.41 27.19
N THR A 488 5.69 -2.50 27.92
CA THR A 488 4.93 -3.67 27.46
C THR A 488 3.48 -3.31 27.20
N GLN A 489 2.84 -2.56 28.11
CA GLN A 489 1.47 -2.08 27.96
C GLN A 489 1.34 -1.12 26.77
N MET A 490 2.31 -0.23 26.55
CA MET A 490 2.35 0.66 25.37
C MET A 490 2.35 -0.15 24.07
N ASN A 491 3.22 -1.15 23.95
CA ASN A 491 3.30 -2.01 22.76
C ASN A 491 2.03 -2.86 22.58
N TYR A 492 1.43 -3.32 23.68
CA TYR A 492 0.13 -4.00 23.64
C TYR A 492 -0.95 -3.09 23.01
N MET A 493 -0.97 -1.80 23.36
CA MET A 493 -1.93 -0.84 22.80
C MET A 493 -1.70 -0.61 21.30
N PHE A 494 -0.46 -0.67 20.79
CA PHE A 494 -0.19 -0.57 19.35
C PHE A 494 -0.68 -1.79 18.57
N ALA A 495 -0.64 -2.97 19.16
CA ALA A 495 -1.06 -4.22 18.53
C ALA A 495 -2.59 -4.43 18.50
N HIS A 496 -3.36 -3.66 19.29
CA HIS A 496 -4.81 -3.87 19.47
C HIS A 496 -5.64 -2.67 19.02
N GLU A 497 -6.91 -2.92 18.71
CA GLU A 497 -7.85 -1.86 18.32
C GLU A 497 -8.19 -0.96 19.50
N ARG A 498 -8.38 0.35 19.24
CA ARG A 498 -8.69 1.37 20.27
C ARG A 498 -9.85 0.97 21.20
N HIS A 499 -10.89 0.32 20.66
CA HIS A 499 -12.07 -0.07 21.45
C HIS A 499 -11.81 -1.17 22.49
N SER A 500 -10.72 -1.92 22.36
CA SER A 500 -10.33 -2.98 23.29
C SER A 500 -9.33 -2.51 24.36
N ILE A 501 -8.88 -1.25 24.31
CA ILE A 501 -7.84 -0.72 25.18
C ILE A 501 -8.45 -0.09 26.42
N ASN A 502 -7.95 -0.49 27.59
CA ASN A 502 -8.31 0.10 28.88
C ASN A 502 -7.17 0.97 29.41
N LEU A 503 -7.33 2.30 29.38
CA LEU A 503 -6.35 3.25 29.88
C LEU A 503 -6.08 3.14 31.38
N ASN A 504 -7.04 2.64 32.16
CA ASN A 504 -6.89 2.53 33.62
C ASN A 504 -5.68 1.67 34.00
N HIS A 505 -5.34 0.66 33.18
CA HIS A 505 -4.15 -0.15 33.46
C HIS A 505 -2.86 0.67 33.31
N THR A 506 -2.77 1.50 32.29
CA THR A 506 -1.63 2.42 32.07
C THR A 506 -1.51 3.43 33.21
N TYR A 507 -2.61 4.07 33.62
CA TYR A 507 -2.63 5.00 34.76
C TYR A 507 -2.26 4.34 36.08
N ASN A 508 -2.65 3.09 36.32
CA ASN A 508 -2.29 2.37 37.53
C ASN A 508 -0.80 2.11 37.60
N ILE A 509 -0.16 1.69 36.50
CA ILE A 509 1.31 1.48 36.43
C ILE A 509 2.06 2.80 36.67
N GLU A 510 1.63 3.89 36.04
CA GLU A 510 2.23 5.21 36.22
C GLU A 510 2.09 5.68 37.68
N THR A 511 0.92 5.53 38.27
CA THR A 511 0.67 5.87 39.68
C THR A 511 1.59 5.04 40.62
N GLU A 512 1.83 3.78 40.30
CA GLU A 512 2.76 2.92 41.06
C GLU A 512 4.20 3.42 40.94
N ILE A 513 4.64 3.80 39.71
CA ILE A 513 5.95 4.40 39.46
C ILE A 513 6.13 5.69 40.28
N ASN A 514 5.15 6.59 40.25
CA ASN A 514 5.18 7.86 40.97
C ASN A 514 5.22 7.68 42.49
N ASN A 515 4.41 6.76 43.01
CA ASN A 515 4.40 6.45 44.44
C ASN A 515 5.75 5.88 44.87
N TYR A 516 6.29 4.94 44.09
CA TYR A 516 7.57 4.31 44.38
C TYR A 516 8.71 5.32 44.29
N ARG A 517 8.76 6.18 43.26
CA ARG A 517 9.72 7.29 43.18
C ARG A 517 9.67 8.19 44.40
N THR A 518 8.46 8.56 44.87
CA THR A 518 8.29 9.42 46.04
C THR A 518 8.80 8.75 47.31
N GLN A 519 8.53 7.48 47.49
CA GLN A 519 9.07 6.67 48.61
C GLN A 519 10.60 6.64 48.57
N LEU A 520 11.18 6.33 47.41
CA LEU A 520 12.65 6.22 47.24
C LEU A 520 13.35 7.58 47.43
N ARG A 521 12.71 8.68 47.00
CA ARG A 521 13.25 10.05 47.23
C ARG A 521 13.34 10.36 48.73
N ASN A 522 12.28 10.11 49.49
CA ASN A 522 12.29 10.36 50.93
C ASN A 522 13.33 9.49 51.63
N GLN A 523 13.42 8.22 51.27
CA GLN A 523 14.40 7.30 51.79
C GLN A 523 15.83 7.72 51.45
N ASN A 524 16.11 8.19 50.24
CA ASN A 524 17.41 8.68 49.82
C ASN A 524 17.88 9.87 50.67
N LEU A 525 16.96 10.81 51.01
CA LEU A 525 17.26 11.93 51.89
C LEU A 525 17.69 11.45 53.29
N ASP A 526 16.91 10.56 53.87
CA ASP A 526 17.21 9.99 55.19
C ASP A 526 18.55 9.20 55.17
N ASP A 527 18.80 8.39 54.14
CA ASP A 527 19.99 7.54 54.02
C ASP A 527 21.27 8.41 53.81
N VAL A 528 21.20 9.56 53.07
CA VAL A 528 22.28 10.53 52.90
C VAL A 528 22.57 11.25 54.22
N ASP A 529 21.53 11.73 54.91
CA ASP A 529 21.67 12.42 56.22
C ASP A 529 22.29 11.49 57.28
N ASN A 530 21.98 10.21 57.22
CA ASN A 530 22.58 9.18 58.08
C ASN A 530 23.95 8.70 57.60
N HIS A 531 24.55 9.29 56.55
CA HIS A 531 25.87 8.95 56.00
C HIS A 531 26.02 7.51 55.55
N LEU A 532 24.93 6.86 55.10
CA LEU A 532 25.00 5.48 54.58
C LEU A 532 25.76 5.38 53.25
N TYR A 533 25.76 6.48 52.49
CA TYR A 533 26.53 6.67 51.28
C TYR A 533 26.75 8.16 51.00
N THR A 534 27.61 8.48 50.04
CA THR A 534 27.94 9.88 49.68
C THR A 534 26.79 10.58 49.01
N TYR A 535 26.76 11.91 49.07
CA TYR A 535 25.79 12.73 48.35
C TYR A 535 25.87 12.47 46.82
N GLY A 536 27.06 12.24 46.26
CA GLY A 536 27.25 11.88 44.84
C GLY A 536 26.53 10.63 44.44
N VAL A 537 26.68 9.55 45.22
CA VAL A 537 25.95 8.28 45.01
C VAL A 537 24.43 8.49 45.12
N GLY A 538 23.97 9.26 46.13
CA GLY A 538 22.56 9.61 46.28
C GLY A 538 21.98 10.38 45.09
N THR A 539 22.76 11.29 44.52
CA THR A 539 22.35 12.07 43.32
C THR A 539 22.23 11.17 42.09
N LEU A 540 23.24 10.36 41.77
CA LEU A 540 23.20 9.42 40.63
C LEU A 540 22.07 8.40 40.76
N TYR A 541 21.82 7.94 41.97
CA TYR A 541 20.69 7.05 42.24
C TYR A 541 19.36 7.73 41.93
N MET A 542 19.15 8.97 42.39
CA MET A 542 17.91 9.71 42.14
C MET A 542 17.78 10.15 40.69
N ASP A 543 18.88 10.44 39.99
CA ASP A 543 18.85 10.72 38.55
C ASP A 543 18.25 9.51 37.79
N ILE A 544 18.64 8.27 38.11
CA ILE A 544 18.08 7.06 37.50
C ILE A 544 16.61 6.91 37.83
N ILE A 545 16.23 7.07 39.10
CA ILE A 545 14.82 6.94 39.54
C ILE A 545 13.93 7.98 38.87
N GLN A 546 14.42 9.21 38.70
CA GLN A 546 13.69 10.30 38.10
C GLN A 546 13.52 10.13 36.58
N GLU A 547 14.54 9.63 35.88
CA GLU A 547 14.40 9.29 34.46
C GLU A 547 13.40 8.14 34.24
N CYS A 548 13.33 7.17 35.16
CA CYS A 548 12.32 6.11 35.12
C CYS A 548 10.89 6.65 35.27
N GLU A 549 10.69 7.65 36.11
CA GLU A 549 9.37 8.29 36.29
C GLU A 549 8.97 9.04 35.04
N LYS A 550 9.86 9.80 34.38
CA LYS A 550 9.59 10.44 33.09
C LYS A 550 9.18 9.43 32.02
N LEU A 551 9.83 8.27 31.98
CA LEU A 551 9.44 7.19 31.08
C LEU A 551 7.97 6.77 31.30
N GLY A 552 7.54 6.65 32.55
CA GLY A 552 6.15 6.36 32.90
C GLY A 552 5.18 7.44 32.38
N ASP A 553 5.53 8.71 32.57
CA ASP A 553 4.73 9.85 32.11
C ASP A 553 4.60 9.88 30.57
N TYR A 554 5.71 9.67 29.84
CA TYR A 554 5.68 9.60 28.39
C TYR A 554 4.83 8.45 27.86
N VAL A 555 4.86 7.28 28.53
CA VAL A 555 3.99 6.14 28.17
C VAL A 555 2.51 6.50 28.33
N VAL A 556 2.15 7.24 29.38
CA VAL A 556 0.78 7.75 29.56
C VAL A 556 0.43 8.73 28.44
N ASN A 557 1.33 9.65 28.10
CA ASN A 557 1.11 10.61 27.02
C ASN A 557 0.88 9.92 25.67
N VAL A 558 1.66 8.86 25.35
CA VAL A 558 1.45 8.03 24.16
C VAL A 558 0.05 7.40 24.19
N ALA A 559 -0.35 6.84 25.32
CA ALA A 559 -1.65 6.19 25.49
C ALA A 559 -2.81 7.18 25.31
N GLU A 560 -2.73 8.36 25.89
CA GLU A 560 -3.70 9.44 25.75
C GLU A 560 -3.79 9.96 24.31
N ALA A 561 -2.64 10.20 23.66
CA ALA A 561 -2.58 10.61 22.26
C ALA A 561 -3.30 9.58 21.38
N ARG A 562 -3.02 8.29 21.58
CA ARG A 562 -3.63 7.19 20.84
C ARG A 562 -5.14 7.13 21.00
N MET A 563 -5.64 7.36 22.24
CA MET A 563 -7.07 7.33 22.54
C MET A 563 -7.78 8.63 22.16
N GLY A 564 -7.06 9.67 21.78
CA GLY A 564 -7.61 10.99 21.45
C GLY A 564 -8.11 11.75 22.66
N VAL A 565 -7.60 11.43 23.84
CA VAL A 565 -7.86 12.19 25.07
C VAL A 565 -7.15 13.54 24.93
N ARG A 566 -7.89 14.64 25.02
CA ARG A 566 -7.30 15.97 25.10
C ARG A 566 -6.64 16.09 26.47
N THR A 567 -5.34 16.37 26.52
CA THR A 567 -4.74 16.89 27.73
C THR A 567 -5.52 18.14 28.13
N SER A 568 -6.22 18.08 29.25
CA SER A 568 -6.67 19.31 29.91
C SER A 568 -5.41 20.12 30.15
N GLU A 569 -5.31 21.26 29.45
CA GLU A 569 -4.29 22.25 29.73
C GLU A 569 -4.21 22.43 31.25
N ALA A 570 -3.02 22.16 31.81
CA ALA A 570 -2.70 22.63 33.14
C ALA A 570 -2.78 24.16 33.09
N VAL A 571 -3.81 24.70 33.71
CA VAL A 571 -3.95 26.10 34.06
C VAL A 571 -2.94 26.43 35.15
#